data_d58302cef70f0993fe1771ae6f30e38c
#
_entry.id   d58302cef70f0993fe1771ae6f30e38c
#
_cell.length_a   1.000
_cell.length_b   1.000
_cell.length_c   1.000
_cell.angle_alpha   90.00
_cell.angle_beta   90.00
_cell.angle_gamma   90.00
#
_symmetry.space_group_name_H-M   'P 1'
#
loop_
_entity.id
_entity.type
_entity.pdbx_description
1 polymer ?
#
loop_
_entity_poly.entity_id
_entity_poly.type
_entity_poly.pdbx_seq_one_letter_code
_entity_poly.pdbx_strand_id
1 'polypeptide(L)'
;MAQPLQLRFVKSADRLDALPSSPAEVAVVGRSNVGKSSLLNALARRNKLAHVSKTPGRTQLLNLFELPDGTTVVDCPGYGYAAVSKSMRADWQQMIEGYLTGREELVKIMVLVDGEVGPTKLDLQLLEWLRAEELPFAVIATKHDKVRSSQRDKRKKEVAEGCGLEKSEVVWVSAAKNVGIDRLADLVREWLAE
;
A
#
# COMPACT_ATOMS: atom_id res chain seq x y z
N MET A 1 3.06 5.81 -22.71
CA MET A 1 2.89 6.22 -21.30
C MET A 1 1.55 5.68 -20.83
N ALA A 2 1.54 4.91 -19.75
CA ALA A 2 0.28 4.41 -19.18
C ALA A 2 -0.61 5.58 -18.74
N GLN A 3 -1.93 5.40 -18.85
CA GLN A 3 -2.86 6.40 -18.34
C GLN A 3 -2.81 6.44 -16.81
N PRO A 4 -2.93 7.60 -16.16
CA PRO A 4 -3.03 7.68 -14.70
C PRO A 4 -4.27 6.95 -14.20
N LEU A 5 -4.22 6.42 -12.97
CA LEU A 5 -5.44 5.93 -12.31
C LEU A 5 -6.34 7.14 -12.00
N GLN A 6 -7.56 7.13 -12.54
CA GLN A 6 -8.52 8.22 -12.33
C GLN A 6 -9.19 8.09 -10.95
N LEU A 7 -8.38 8.09 -9.89
CA LEU A 7 -8.84 7.95 -8.52
C LEU A 7 -9.63 9.18 -8.06
N ARG A 8 -10.79 8.96 -7.48
CA ARG A 8 -11.62 9.96 -6.83
C ARG A 8 -11.82 9.58 -5.36
N PHE A 9 -11.48 10.45 -4.43
CA PHE A 9 -11.77 10.22 -3.01
C PHE A 9 -13.29 10.16 -2.80
N VAL A 10 -13.75 9.12 -2.11
CA VAL A 10 -15.18 8.91 -1.80
C VAL A 10 -15.46 9.23 -0.34
N LYS A 11 -14.80 8.55 0.58
CA LYS A 11 -14.99 8.71 2.02
C LYS A 11 -13.86 8.13 2.84
N SER A 12 -13.85 8.46 4.12
CA SER A 12 -13.08 7.77 5.15
C SER A 12 -14.04 6.95 6.02
N ALA A 13 -13.60 5.77 6.45
CA ALA A 13 -14.37 4.86 7.30
C ALA A 13 -13.50 4.33 8.44
N ASP A 14 -14.09 4.13 9.60
CA ASP A 14 -13.46 3.58 10.80
C ASP A 14 -13.68 2.07 10.95
N ARG A 15 -14.52 1.49 10.08
CA ARG A 15 -14.88 0.06 10.10
C ARG A 15 -15.32 -0.40 8.71
N LEU A 16 -15.26 -1.72 8.51
CA LEU A 16 -15.54 -2.38 7.23
C LEU A 16 -16.96 -2.11 6.72
N ASP A 17 -17.97 -2.24 7.57
CA ASP A 17 -19.38 -2.09 7.20
C ASP A 17 -19.77 -0.66 6.80
N ALA A 18 -18.90 0.32 7.07
CA ALA A 18 -19.07 1.69 6.59
C ALA A 18 -18.55 1.93 5.17
N LEU A 19 -17.85 0.95 4.58
CA LEU A 19 -17.42 1.00 3.18
C LEU A 19 -18.52 0.54 2.24
N PRO A 20 -18.77 1.26 1.12
CA PRO A 20 -19.71 0.79 0.10
C PRO A 20 -19.17 -0.45 -0.61
N SER A 21 -20.04 -1.25 -1.18
CA SER A 21 -19.66 -2.36 -2.06
C SER A 21 -19.00 -1.84 -3.34
N SER A 22 -18.11 -2.64 -3.92
CA SER A 22 -17.45 -2.36 -5.20
C SER A 22 -17.28 -3.65 -6.03
N PRO A 23 -17.10 -3.58 -7.36
CA PRO A 23 -16.85 -4.76 -8.17
C PRO A 23 -15.57 -5.49 -7.81
N ALA A 24 -14.51 -4.75 -7.53
CA ALA A 24 -13.20 -5.23 -7.09
C ALA A 24 -12.47 -4.14 -6.33
N GLU A 25 -11.58 -4.53 -5.41
CA GLU A 25 -10.88 -3.61 -4.54
C GLU A 25 -9.40 -3.98 -4.36
N VAL A 26 -8.52 -2.98 -4.35
CA VAL A 26 -7.11 -3.12 -4.00
C VAL A 26 -6.83 -2.36 -2.71
N ALA A 27 -6.29 -3.04 -1.70
CA ALA A 27 -5.84 -2.41 -0.46
C ALA A 27 -4.39 -1.91 -0.56
N VAL A 28 -4.10 -0.80 0.08
CA VAL A 28 -2.73 -0.25 0.21
C VAL A 28 -2.35 -0.23 1.68
N VAL A 29 -1.44 -1.09 2.06
CA VAL A 29 -0.94 -1.21 3.44
C VAL A 29 0.55 -0.88 3.51
N GLY A 30 1.01 -0.43 4.65
CA GLY A 30 2.43 -0.15 4.84
C GLY A 30 2.68 0.69 6.08
N ARG A 31 3.93 0.71 6.48
CA ARG A 31 4.39 1.48 7.63
C ARG A 31 4.10 2.98 7.47
N SER A 32 3.91 3.66 8.60
CA SER A 32 3.87 5.12 8.62
C SER A 32 5.12 5.71 7.93
N ASN A 33 4.94 6.71 7.07
CA ASN A 33 6.00 7.36 6.29
C ASN A 33 6.71 6.48 5.23
N VAL A 34 6.18 5.31 4.90
CA VAL A 34 6.70 4.47 3.81
C VAL A 34 6.47 5.09 2.42
N GLY A 35 5.53 6.03 2.31
CA GLY A 35 5.23 6.74 1.07
C GLY A 35 3.86 6.42 0.45
N LYS A 36 2.89 5.84 1.21
CA LYS A 36 1.55 5.48 0.70
C LYS A 36 0.84 6.63 -0.01
N SER A 37 0.63 7.74 0.68
CA SER A 37 -0.07 8.90 0.11
C SER A 37 0.68 9.51 -1.08
N SER A 38 2.03 9.50 -1.05
CA SER A 38 2.84 9.95 -2.19
C SER A 38 2.66 9.04 -3.39
N LEU A 39 2.58 7.72 -3.17
CA LEU A 39 2.36 6.74 -4.22
C LEU A 39 0.97 6.89 -4.84
N LEU A 40 -0.07 7.01 -4.04
CA LEU A 40 -1.45 7.23 -4.53
C LEU A 40 -1.56 8.52 -5.35
N ASN A 41 -0.94 9.60 -4.87
CA ASN A 41 -0.87 10.86 -5.62
C ASN A 41 -0.13 10.70 -6.96
N ALA A 42 0.96 9.93 -6.99
CA ALA A 42 1.71 9.66 -8.21
C ALA A 42 0.92 8.79 -9.20
N LEU A 43 0.25 7.72 -8.73
CA LEU A 43 -0.61 6.86 -9.54
C LEU A 43 -1.76 7.65 -10.19
N ALA A 44 -2.34 8.60 -9.45
CA ALA A 44 -3.39 9.47 -9.94
C ALA A 44 -2.88 10.69 -10.72
N ARG A 45 -1.55 10.94 -10.73
CA ARG A 45 -0.93 12.18 -11.23
C ARG A 45 -1.57 13.44 -10.66
N ARG A 46 -1.92 13.40 -9.37
CA ARG A 46 -2.53 14.51 -8.63
C ARG A 46 -1.73 14.84 -7.37
N ASN A 47 -1.51 16.13 -7.10
CA ASN A 47 -0.65 16.55 -5.98
C ASN A 47 -1.32 16.52 -4.59
N LYS A 48 -2.63 16.35 -4.47
CA LYS A 48 -3.38 16.44 -3.21
C LYS A 48 -4.59 15.50 -3.16
N LEU A 49 -4.53 14.36 -3.83
CA LEU A 49 -5.62 13.39 -3.77
C LEU A 49 -5.65 12.70 -2.40
N ALA A 50 -4.53 12.11 -2.01
CA ALA A 50 -4.34 11.57 -0.68
C ALA A 50 -3.59 12.59 0.20
N HIS A 51 -4.08 12.83 1.42
CA HIS A 51 -3.42 13.73 2.35
C HIS A 51 -2.09 13.15 2.82
N VAL A 52 -0.99 13.78 2.43
CA VAL A 52 0.33 13.53 3.01
C VAL A 52 0.35 14.17 4.39
N SER A 53 -0.12 13.45 5.41
CA SER A 53 -0.03 13.92 6.80
C SER A 53 1.42 13.87 7.25
N LYS A 54 1.98 15.03 7.61
CA LYS A 54 3.26 15.11 8.32
C LYS A 54 3.10 14.87 9.82
N THR A 55 1.85 14.87 10.31
CA THR A 55 1.54 14.68 11.74
C THR A 55 1.10 13.22 11.90
N PRO A 56 1.91 12.43 12.57
CA PRO A 56 1.62 11.02 12.81
C PRO A 56 0.46 10.84 13.80
N GLY A 57 -0.33 9.79 13.65
CA GLY A 57 -1.42 9.42 14.56
C GLY A 57 -2.79 10.01 14.23
N ARG A 58 -2.97 10.76 13.14
CA ARG A 58 -4.25 11.36 12.77
C ARG A 58 -5.16 10.52 11.88
N THR A 59 -4.65 9.49 11.20
CA THR A 59 -5.45 8.72 10.26
C THR A 59 -5.53 7.27 10.75
N GLN A 60 -6.52 6.99 11.56
CA GLN A 60 -6.95 5.63 11.92
C GLN A 60 -8.12 5.18 11.05
N LEU A 61 -8.27 5.76 9.85
CA LEU A 61 -9.39 5.55 8.97
C LEU A 61 -8.94 4.87 7.67
N LEU A 62 -9.78 4.01 7.15
CA LEU A 62 -9.71 3.50 5.80
C LEU A 62 -10.16 4.60 4.84
N ASN A 63 -9.33 4.99 3.88
CA ASN A 63 -9.66 6.02 2.90
C ASN A 63 -9.97 5.37 1.56
N LEU A 64 -11.22 5.44 1.15
CA LEU A 64 -11.73 4.85 -0.08
C LEU A 64 -11.58 5.82 -1.26
N PHE A 65 -10.98 5.32 -2.32
CA PHE A 65 -10.89 5.97 -3.63
C PHE A 65 -11.55 5.08 -4.67
N GLU A 66 -12.30 5.68 -5.58
CA GLU A 66 -13.05 5.00 -6.64
C GLU A 66 -12.46 5.35 -8.01
N LEU A 67 -12.46 4.38 -8.93
CA LEU A 67 -12.16 4.55 -10.35
C LEU A 67 -13.48 4.74 -11.15
N PRO A 68 -13.41 5.20 -12.42
CA PRO A 68 -14.62 5.44 -13.23
C PRO A 68 -15.50 4.22 -13.49
N ASP A 69 -14.94 3.01 -13.42
CA ASP A 69 -15.63 1.73 -13.58
C ASP A 69 -16.27 1.21 -12.28
N GLY A 70 -16.16 1.98 -11.18
CA GLY A 70 -16.69 1.63 -9.87
C GLY A 70 -15.77 0.75 -9.03
N THR A 71 -14.64 0.28 -9.56
CA THR A 71 -13.62 -0.42 -8.77
C THR A 71 -12.96 0.53 -7.78
N THR A 72 -12.35 -0.02 -6.71
CA THR A 72 -11.87 0.81 -5.60
C THR A 72 -10.44 0.52 -5.18
N VAL A 73 -9.82 1.55 -4.60
CA VAL A 73 -8.52 1.45 -3.90
C VAL A 73 -8.71 2.00 -2.50
N VAL A 74 -8.31 1.23 -1.49
CA VAL A 74 -8.40 1.64 -0.08
C VAL A 74 -7.01 1.89 0.49
N ASP A 75 -6.75 3.13 0.93
CA ASP A 75 -5.56 3.48 1.70
C ASP A 75 -5.79 3.16 3.18
N CYS A 76 -5.12 2.14 3.66
CA CYS A 76 -5.18 1.73 5.05
C CYS A 76 -4.29 2.62 5.92
N PRO A 77 -4.64 2.87 7.19
CA PRO A 77 -3.78 3.62 8.10
C PRO A 77 -2.42 2.92 8.27
N GLY A 78 -1.36 3.73 8.33
CA GLY A 78 0.01 3.21 8.46
C GLY A 78 0.29 2.62 9.83
N TYR A 79 0.96 1.47 9.87
CA TYR A 79 1.41 0.83 11.11
C TYR A 79 2.78 1.33 11.60
N GLY A 80 3.21 0.87 12.79
CA GLY A 80 4.57 1.11 13.31
C GLY A 80 4.83 2.52 13.82
N TYR A 81 3.77 3.25 14.18
CA TYR A 81 3.95 4.55 14.79
C TYR A 81 4.33 4.43 16.28
N ALA A 82 5.51 4.94 16.65
CA ALA A 82 6.09 4.77 17.98
C ALA A 82 5.32 5.48 19.11
N ALA A 83 4.59 6.55 18.79
CA ALA A 83 3.92 7.41 19.78
C ALA A 83 2.47 7.02 20.10
N VAL A 84 1.98 5.86 19.59
CA VAL A 84 0.64 5.37 19.93
C VAL A 84 0.66 4.40 21.10
N SER A 85 -0.38 4.42 21.94
CA SER A 85 -0.52 3.50 23.07
C SER A 85 -0.65 2.03 22.62
N LYS A 86 -0.46 1.08 23.55
CA LYS A 86 -0.63 -0.34 23.24
C LYS A 86 -2.08 -0.67 22.83
N SER A 87 -3.09 -0.04 23.47
CA SER A 87 -4.50 -0.22 23.12
C SER A 87 -4.78 0.27 21.69
N MET A 88 -4.34 1.46 21.34
CA MET A 88 -4.52 2.00 19.97
C MET A 88 -3.85 1.12 18.89
N ARG A 89 -2.75 0.44 19.21
CA ARG A 89 -2.14 -0.52 18.28
C ARG A 89 -3.00 -1.78 18.11
N ALA A 90 -3.59 -2.28 19.20
CA ALA A 90 -4.48 -3.44 19.16
C ALA A 90 -5.76 -3.12 18.36
N ASP A 91 -6.38 -1.95 18.61
CA ASP A 91 -7.55 -1.50 17.88
C ASP A 91 -7.27 -1.33 16.38
N TRP A 92 -6.10 -0.75 16.04
CA TRP A 92 -5.63 -0.63 14.66
C TRP A 92 -5.45 -2.00 14.01
N GLN A 93 -4.78 -2.92 14.69
CA GLN A 93 -4.52 -4.26 14.19
C GLN A 93 -5.84 -5.00 13.94
N GLN A 94 -6.76 -4.98 14.91
CA GLN A 94 -8.07 -5.60 14.78
C GLN A 94 -8.88 -5.01 13.60
N MET A 95 -8.84 -3.71 13.40
CA MET A 95 -9.52 -3.04 12.27
C MET A 95 -8.93 -3.49 10.93
N ILE A 96 -7.60 -3.51 10.80
CA ILE A 96 -6.94 -3.92 9.54
C ILE A 96 -7.12 -5.40 9.26
N GLU A 97 -6.93 -6.26 10.25
CA GLU A 97 -7.16 -7.70 10.10
C GLU A 97 -8.62 -7.95 9.70
N GLY A 98 -9.58 -7.34 10.41
CA GLY A 98 -11.00 -7.47 10.09
C GLY A 98 -11.36 -6.95 8.69
N TYR A 99 -10.72 -5.86 8.23
CA TYR A 99 -10.89 -5.35 6.87
C TYR A 99 -10.30 -6.30 5.83
N LEU A 100 -9.04 -6.72 5.99
CA LEU A 100 -8.34 -7.54 5.00
C LEU A 100 -8.92 -8.96 4.87
N THR A 101 -9.47 -9.55 5.96
CA THR A 101 -10.07 -10.88 5.95
C THR A 101 -11.56 -10.87 5.65
N GLY A 102 -12.27 -9.78 5.97
CA GLY A 102 -13.72 -9.69 5.82
C GLY A 102 -14.21 -8.98 4.57
N ARG A 103 -13.30 -8.42 3.77
CA ARG A 103 -13.67 -7.68 2.55
C ARG A 103 -13.71 -8.60 1.34
N GLU A 104 -14.91 -9.00 0.93
CA GLU A 104 -15.12 -9.96 -0.19
C GLU A 104 -14.64 -9.42 -1.54
N GLU A 105 -14.71 -8.10 -1.74
CA GLU A 105 -14.29 -7.42 -2.97
C GLU A 105 -12.76 -7.26 -3.09
N LEU A 106 -12.00 -7.61 -2.05
CA LEU A 106 -10.55 -7.43 -2.01
C LEU A 106 -9.82 -8.45 -2.88
N VAL A 107 -9.31 -8.01 -4.02
CA VAL A 107 -8.60 -8.87 -4.99
C VAL A 107 -7.08 -8.84 -4.80
N LYS A 108 -6.51 -7.77 -4.23
CA LYS A 108 -5.06 -7.66 -4.02
C LYS A 108 -4.70 -6.69 -2.90
N ILE A 109 -3.66 -7.01 -2.15
CA ILE A 109 -3.09 -6.16 -1.11
C ILE A 109 -1.72 -5.66 -1.56
N MET A 110 -1.55 -4.36 -1.77
CA MET A 110 -0.25 -3.74 -2.00
C MET A 110 0.44 -3.51 -0.66
N VAL A 111 1.47 -4.29 -0.35
CA VAL A 111 2.31 -4.12 0.84
C VAL A 111 3.49 -3.23 0.49
N LEU A 112 3.50 -2.02 1.01
CA LEU A 112 4.56 -1.05 0.78
C LEU A 112 5.72 -1.23 1.75
N VAL A 113 6.91 -1.44 1.20
CA VAL A 113 8.18 -1.55 1.94
C VAL A 113 9.09 -0.38 1.53
N ASP A 114 9.85 0.14 2.46
CA ASP A 114 10.83 1.20 2.17
C ASP A 114 12.05 0.61 1.46
N GLY A 115 12.25 0.94 0.19
CA GLY A 115 13.35 0.41 -0.62
C GLY A 115 14.74 0.91 -0.20
N GLU A 116 14.82 2.05 0.50
CA GLU A 116 16.08 2.57 1.04
C GLU A 116 16.49 1.82 2.31
N VAL A 117 15.55 1.64 3.23
CA VAL A 117 15.80 1.01 4.55
C VAL A 117 15.73 -0.51 4.45
N GLY A 118 14.85 -1.06 3.63
CA GLY A 118 14.49 -2.47 3.56
C GLY A 118 13.29 -2.80 4.45
N PRO A 119 12.82 -4.06 4.42
CA PRO A 119 11.71 -4.51 5.25
C PRO A 119 12.06 -4.47 6.73
N THR A 120 11.18 -3.91 7.53
CA THR A 120 11.29 -3.90 8.98
C THR A 120 10.64 -5.14 9.59
N LYS A 121 10.90 -5.40 10.88
CA LYS A 121 10.27 -6.51 11.61
C LYS A 121 8.74 -6.49 11.48
N LEU A 122 8.12 -5.31 11.51
CA LEU A 122 6.66 -5.19 11.36
C LEU A 122 6.19 -5.51 9.94
N ASP A 123 6.96 -5.13 8.92
CA ASP A 123 6.66 -5.49 7.53
C ASP A 123 6.70 -7.01 7.34
N LEU A 124 7.71 -7.68 7.94
CA LEU A 124 7.84 -9.13 7.87
C LEU A 124 6.71 -9.85 8.61
N GLN A 125 6.33 -9.38 9.80
CA GLN A 125 5.20 -9.93 10.55
C GLN A 125 3.89 -9.82 9.76
N LEU A 126 3.65 -8.70 9.07
CA LEU A 126 2.49 -8.54 8.20
C LEU A 126 2.55 -9.53 7.02
N LEU A 127 3.69 -9.68 6.36
CA LEU A 127 3.85 -10.62 5.23
C LEU A 127 3.65 -12.08 5.67
N GLU A 128 4.16 -12.47 6.84
CA GLU A 128 3.94 -13.80 7.43
C GLU A 128 2.46 -14.05 7.70
N TRP A 129 1.77 -13.06 8.30
CA TRP A 129 0.34 -13.16 8.58
C TRP A 129 -0.48 -13.24 7.27
N LEU A 130 -0.20 -12.41 6.26
CA LEU A 130 -0.89 -12.47 4.96
C LEU A 130 -0.75 -13.84 4.29
N ARG A 131 0.43 -14.48 4.41
CA ARG A 131 0.65 -15.84 3.90
C ARG A 131 -0.14 -16.88 4.68
N ALA A 132 -0.19 -16.76 6.01
CA ALA A 132 -0.93 -17.66 6.87
C ALA A 132 -2.45 -17.61 6.62
N GLU A 133 -2.97 -16.42 6.30
CA GLU A 133 -4.37 -16.19 5.93
C GLU A 133 -4.65 -16.43 4.43
N GLU A 134 -3.65 -16.87 3.65
CA GLU A 134 -3.75 -17.09 2.19
C GLU A 134 -4.27 -15.87 1.41
N LEU A 135 -4.03 -14.65 1.92
CA LEU A 135 -4.48 -13.40 1.30
C LEU A 135 -3.58 -13.01 0.12
N PRO A 136 -4.14 -12.59 -1.01
CA PRO A 136 -3.37 -12.21 -2.20
C PRO A 136 -2.66 -10.87 -2.00
N PHE A 137 -1.33 -10.86 -2.07
CA PHE A 137 -0.56 -9.62 -1.92
C PHE A 137 0.52 -9.45 -2.99
N ALA A 138 1.00 -8.21 -3.13
CA ALA A 138 2.17 -7.83 -3.91
C ALA A 138 3.04 -6.87 -3.10
N VAL A 139 4.36 -7.05 -3.12
CA VAL A 139 5.30 -6.17 -2.43
C VAL A 139 5.75 -5.04 -3.35
N ILE A 140 5.55 -3.81 -2.88
CA ILE A 140 5.92 -2.58 -3.59
C ILE A 140 7.05 -1.89 -2.83
N ALA A 141 8.26 -1.91 -3.35
CA ALA A 141 9.40 -1.22 -2.77
C ALA A 141 9.41 0.25 -3.22
N THR A 142 9.15 1.14 -2.27
CA THR A 142 9.08 2.60 -2.49
C THR A 142 10.47 3.25 -2.42
N LYS A 143 10.55 4.55 -2.71
CA LYS A 143 11.76 5.39 -2.57
C LYS A 143 12.97 4.87 -3.35
N HIS A 144 12.74 4.25 -4.52
CA HIS A 144 13.81 3.77 -5.39
C HIS A 144 14.88 4.83 -5.72
N ASP A 145 14.47 6.11 -5.76
CA ASP A 145 15.34 7.26 -5.98
C ASP A 145 16.37 7.49 -4.86
N LYS A 146 16.12 7.01 -3.65
CA LYS A 146 17.01 7.10 -2.51
C LYS A 146 18.13 6.05 -2.54
N VAL A 147 17.93 4.98 -3.29
CA VAL A 147 18.95 3.93 -3.45
C VAL A 147 19.99 4.37 -4.46
N ARG A 148 21.26 4.46 -4.04
CA ARG A 148 22.40 4.81 -4.91
C ARG A 148 22.49 3.84 -6.09
N SER A 149 22.73 4.36 -7.30
CA SER A 149 22.74 3.57 -8.54
C SER A 149 23.66 2.34 -8.47
N SER A 150 24.85 2.49 -7.88
CA SER A 150 25.82 1.41 -7.70
C SER A 150 25.35 0.31 -6.74
N GLN A 151 24.36 0.56 -5.92
CA GLN A 151 23.86 -0.38 -4.90
C GLN A 151 22.46 -0.94 -5.23
N ARG A 152 21.84 -0.47 -6.31
CA ARG A 152 20.44 -0.84 -6.65
C ARG A 152 20.24 -2.33 -6.80
N ASP A 153 21.12 -3.01 -7.53
CA ASP A 153 20.95 -4.45 -7.75
C ASP A 153 21.10 -5.25 -6.46
N LYS A 154 22.09 -4.92 -5.65
CA LYS A 154 22.29 -5.51 -4.32
C LYS A 154 21.07 -5.25 -3.42
N ARG A 155 20.58 -4.01 -3.37
CA ARG A 155 19.42 -3.65 -2.56
C ARG A 155 18.14 -4.36 -3.01
N LYS A 156 17.94 -4.51 -4.32
CA LYS A 156 16.81 -5.28 -4.86
C LYS A 156 16.83 -6.73 -4.41
N LYS A 157 18.01 -7.34 -4.40
CA LYS A 157 18.19 -8.70 -3.90
C LYS A 157 17.89 -8.79 -2.40
N GLU A 158 18.49 -7.90 -1.58
CA GLU A 158 18.30 -7.87 -0.13
C GLU A 158 16.83 -7.67 0.27
N VAL A 159 16.09 -6.77 -0.41
CA VAL A 159 14.67 -6.53 -0.14
C VAL A 159 13.82 -7.74 -0.51
N ALA A 160 14.07 -8.36 -1.67
CA ALA A 160 13.34 -9.55 -2.11
C ALA A 160 13.58 -10.73 -1.17
N GLU A 161 14.84 -11.06 -0.88
CA GLU A 161 15.21 -12.11 0.07
C GLU A 161 14.64 -11.86 1.46
N GLY A 162 14.72 -10.61 1.95
CA GLY A 162 14.15 -10.22 3.23
C GLY A 162 12.63 -10.43 3.30
N CYS A 163 11.92 -10.23 2.18
CA CYS A 163 10.48 -10.49 2.07
C CYS A 163 10.13 -11.95 1.73
N GLY A 164 11.11 -12.84 1.53
CA GLY A 164 10.88 -14.22 1.10
C GLY A 164 10.32 -14.31 -0.33
N LEU A 165 10.84 -13.46 -1.24
CA LEU A 165 10.41 -13.32 -2.64
C LEU A 165 11.61 -13.35 -3.59
N GLU A 166 11.34 -13.60 -4.86
CA GLU A 166 12.31 -13.38 -5.94
C GLU A 166 12.39 -11.90 -6.34
N LYS A 167 13.52 -11.47 -6.91
CA LYS A 167 13.72 -10.08 -7.36
C LYS A 167 12.63 -9.58 -8.32
N SER A 168 12.12 -10.46 -9.17
CA SER A 168 11.08 -10.17 -10.15
C SER A 168 9.69 -9.95 -9.56
N GLU A 169 9.44 -10.47 -8.36
CA GLU A 169 8.16 -10.37 -7.66
C GLU A 169 8.00 -9.05 -6.89
N VAL A 170 9.09 -8.31 -6.71
CA VAL A 170 9.05 -7.00 -6.03
C VAL A 170 8.94 -5.87 -7.05
N VAL A 171 7.88 -5.08 -6.97
CA VAL A 171 7.68 -3.90 -7.82
C VAL A 171 8.39 -2.69 -7.22
N TRP A 172 9.36 -2.13 -7.95
CA TRP A 172 10.14 -0.98 -7.49
C TRP A 172 9.61 0.33 -8.04
N VAL A 173 9.34 1.31 -7.14
CA VAL A 173 8.76 2.59 -7.50
C VAL A 173 9.45 3.77 -6.83
N SER A 174 9.38 4.92 -7.49
CA SER A 174 9.66 6.24 -6.91
C SER A 174 8.56 7.22 -7.30
N ALA A 175 7.73 7.60 -6.34
CA ALA A 175 6.75 8.67 -6.54
C ALA A 175 7.42 10.01 -6.85
N ALA A 176 8.55 10.30 -6.22
CA ALA A 176 9.29 11.57 -6.39
C ALA A 176 9.91 11.72 -7.79
N LYS A 177 10.28 10.61 -8.44
CA LYS A 177 10.94 10.59 -9.76
C LYS A 177 10.09 9.92 -10.85
N ASN A 178 8.86 9.57 -10.54
CA ASN A 178 7.92 8.89 -11.43
C ASN A 178 8.49 7.58 -12.03
N VAL A 179 9.34 6.86 -11.30
CA VAL A 179 9.92 5.59 -11.73
C VAL A 179 8.99 4.45 -11.33
N GLY A 180 8.69 3.55 -12.27
CA GLY A 180 7.85 2.37 -12.05
C GLY A 180 6.37 2.66 -11.83
N ILE A 181 5.94 3.93 -11.83
CA ILE A 181 4.55 4.33 -11.55
C ILE A 181 3.60 3.87 -12.65
N ASP A 182 3.99 4.02 -13.92
CA ASP A 182 3.16 3.58 -15.06
C ASP A 182 2.93 2.06 -15.02
N ARG A 183 4.00 1.27 -14.78
CA ARG A 183 3.89 -0.18 -14.63
C ARG A 183 3.00 -0.58 -13.45
N LEU A 184 3.14 0.08 -12.31
CA LEU A 184 2.28 -0.21 -11.16
C LEU A 184 0.83 0.16 -11.43
N ALA A 185 0.57 1.26 -12.16
CA ALA A 185 -0.79 1.62 -12.55
C ALA A 185 -1.43 0.56 -13.46
N ASP A 186 -0.66 -0.04 -14.37
CA ASP A 186 -1.13 -1.14 -15.22
C ASP A 186 -1.41 -2.40 -14.40
N LEU A 187 -0.52 -2.78 -13.48
CA LEU A 187 -0.74 -3.92 -12.56
C LEU A 187 -2.00 -3.72 -11.70
N VAL A 188 -2.23 -2.51 -11.18
CA VAL A 188 -3.45 -2.23 -10.39
C VAL A 188 -4.71 -2.43 -11.25
N ARG A 189 -4.70 -2.00 -12.53
CA ARG A 189 -5.83 -2.26 -13.45
C ARG A 189 -6.02 -3.74 -13.75
N GLU A 190 -4.92 -4.47 -13.96
CA GLU A 190 -4.95 -5.92 -14.18
C GLU A 190 -5.60 -6.62 -12.99
N TRP A 191 -5.17 -6.32 -11.74
CA TRP A 191 -5.77 -6.91 -10.55
C TRP A 191 -7.25 -6.56 -10.37
N LEU A 192 -7.65 -5.32 -10.69
CA LEU A 192 -9.05 -4.89 -10.57
C LEU A 192 -9.96 -5.46 -11.67
N ALA A 193 -9.39 -6.06 -12.73
CA ALA A 193 -10.11 -6.68 -13.84
C ALA A 193 -10.22 -8.21 -13.70
N GLU A 194 -9.54 -8.83 -12.71
CA GLU A 194 -9.63 -10.27 -12.40
C GLU A 194 -11.00 -10.61 -11.78
#